data_47ff7e09f46b8b3096f146bd926cd820
#
_entry.id   47ff7e09f46b8b3096f146bd926cd820
#
_cell.length_a   1.000
_cell.length_b   1.000
_cell.length_c   1.000
_cell.angle_alpha   90.00
_cell.angle_beta   90.00
_cell.angle_gamma   90.00
#
_symmetry.space_group_name_H-M   'P 1'
#
loop_
_entity.id
_entity.type
_entity.pdbx_description
1 polymer ?
#
loop_
_entity_poly.entity_id
_entity_poly.type
_entity_poly.pdbx_seq_one_letter_code
_entity_poly.pdbx_strand_id
1 'polypeptide(L)'
;IYEPDPEPGRATLTGEPSLGTRCGYRKRGSSSGGFSKYAMALESWNEFNEDVDIKPLGFSAEGDWILNSRFTFDQSLMRNPFLYALSNQIDRWAVKTQFIEIFHDATGGDITASDYFGVYTFMEKIEPDKGRLDIPSVNAWDNSEPDVTGGYVFKRDRSGVGEQSLNAAGSGGAVPLTSPNIISTPQRDYIQGYLAEMNSALNAPNGISSTGKHFSEYMDVGAWIDNFWLNILAMDPDWGRLSQYFYKERNGPVSAGPIWDYDRTMGSDDSRDDNPRQWDTGNPTWYASNYPWFGKLFGFKSNNQPTPAASSTRPDVMQQVVDRWFELRAAEFGQSNMETIINGMADEIREAQARSFARWRNPAPGSISGQNFSEAGTTGWERDVSHLKGWLKARSEWIDQQFFLPPTFNKNGGVVEEGFQLTMNSNDATVYYMTDGSDPRAPGGGTAIGAIPFDVGPIDEVLLAADSSCQYFVPLDASLQTTWFLPEFEDTDWFSGTSGLGFESLNGPLNSHITTNIKTTIMPSAT
;
A
#
# COMPACT_ATOMS: atom_id res chain seq x y z
N ILE A 1 -12.88 -21.25 -24.95
CA ILE A 1 -13.38 -20.47 -23.81
C ILE A 1 -14.89 -20.60 -23.79
N TYR A 2 -15.45 -20.92 -22.62
CA TYR A 2 -16.89 -20.93 -22.36
C TYR A 2 -17.16 -19.82 -21.35
N GLU A 3 -17.82 -18.78 -21.76
CA GLU A 3 -18.20 -17.68 -20.88
C GLU A 3 -19.50 -18.01 -20.14
N PRO A 4 -19.69 -17.49 -18.92
CA PRO A 4 -20.93 -17.72 -18.19
C PRO A 4 -22.11 -17.08 -18.92
N ASP A 5 -23.24 -17.77 -18.97
CA ASP A 5 -24.52 -17.19 -19.33
C ASP A 5 -24.91 -16.09 -18.33
N PRO A 6 -25.55 -15.01 -18.73
CA PRO A 6 -25.98 -13.94 -17.82
C PRO A 6 -26.89 -14.46 -16.68
N GLU A 7 -27.68 -15.49 -16.96
CA GLU A 7 -28.50 -16.21 -16.01
C GLU A 7 -28.40 -17.74 -16.29
N PRO A 8 -27.93 -18.55 -15.37
CA PRO A 8 -27.67 -18.31 -13.94
C PRO A 8 -26.21 -17.91 -13.60
N GLY A 9 -25.44 -17.32 -14.50
CA GLY A 9 -24.08 -16.89 -14.24
C GLY A 9 -23.02 -18.01 -14.27
N ARG A 10 -23.30 -19.12 -14.95
CA ARG A 10 -22.43 -20.29 -15.06
C ARG A 10 -22.14 -20.65 -16.50
N ALA A 11 -20.88 -20.99 -16.79
CA ALA A 11 -20.51 -21.56 -18.08
C ALA A 11 -20.97 -23.01 -18.20
N THR A 12 -21.41 -23.40 -19.39
CA THR A 12 -21.82 -24.76 -19.72
C THR A 12 -20.89 -25.38 -20.75
N LEU A 13 -20.14 -26.41 -20.36
CA LEU A 13 -19.16 -27.09 -21.22
C LEU A 13 -19.79 -27.90 -22.38
N THR A 14 -21.09 -28.13 -22.34
CA THR A 14 -21.84 -28.85 -23.38
C THR A 14 -22.42 -27.92 -24.45
N GLY A 15 -22.27 -26.59 -24.27
CA GLY A 15 -22.66 -25.59 -25.25
C GLY A 15 -21.58 -25.32 -26.29
N GLU A 16 -21.87 -24.38 -27.19
CA GLU A 16 -20.86 -23.86 -28.10
C GLU A 16 -19.89 -22.96 -27.34
N PRO A 17 -18.58 -23.03 -27.59
CA PRO A 17 -17.64 -22.13 -26.95
C PRO A 17 -17.85 -20.67 -27.43
N SER A 18 -17.76 -19.72 -26.50
CA SER A 18 -17.79 -18.28 -26.84
C SER A 18 -16.60 -17.88 -27.71
N LEU A 19 -15.48 -18.56 -27.53
CA LEU A 19 -14.27 -18.37 -28.32
C LEU A 19 -13.52 -19.70 -28.48
N GLY A 20 -13.24 -20.08 -29.72
CA GLY A 20 -12.37 -21.18 -30.08
C GLY A 20 -11.21 -20.66 -30.94
N THR A 21 -9.97 -20.94 -30.54
CA THR A 21 -8.77 -20.59 -31.32
C THR A 21 -7.68 -21.63 -31.14
N ARG A 22 -6.75 -21.66 -32.06
CA ARG A 22 -5.49 -22.35 -31.87
C ARG A 22 -4.59 -21.53 -30.95
N CYS A 23 -3.77 -22.19 -30.14
CA CYS A 23 -2.76 -21.50 -29.35
C CYS A 23 -1.54 -22.39 -29.10
N GLY A 24 -0.40 -21.76 -29.00
CA GLY A 24 0.76 -22.33 -28.35
C GLY A 24 0.71 -22.07 -26.85
N TYR A 25 1.16 -23.02 -26.02
CA TYR A 25 1.38 -22.74 -24.61
C TYR A 25 2.71 -23.33 -24.14
N ARG A 26 3.27 -22.70 -23.11
CA ARG A 26 4.47 -23.21 -22.43
C ARG A 26 4.35 -22.97 -20.93
N LYS A 27 4.99 -23.87 -20.15
CA LYS A 27 5.17 -23.62 -18.73
C LYS A 27 6.00 -22.36 -18.52
N ARG A 28 5.58 -21.53 -17.56
CA ARG A 28 6.32 -20.33 -17.20
C ARG A 28 6.60 -20.28 -15.70
N GLY A 29 7.45 -19.32 -15.31
CA GLY A 29 7.94 -19.13 -13.95
C GLY A 29 9.32 -19.75 -13.75
N SER A 30 10.12 -19.12 -12.88
CA SER A 30 11.47 -19.62 -12.55
C SER A 30 11.37 -20.82 -11.60
N SER A 31 11.14 -20.61 -10.33
CA SER A 31 10.93 -21.68 -9.35
C SER A 31 9.56 -22.34 -9.49
N SER A 32 8.53 -21.55 -9.79
CA SER A 32 7.13 -22.02 -9.91
C SER A 32 6.86 -22.87 -11.15
N GLY A 33 7.70 -22.80 -12.18
CA GLY A 33 7.59 -23.68 -13.36
C GLY A 33 7.77 -25.18 -13.05
N GLY A 34 8.34 -25.52 -11.90
CA GLY A 34 8.48 -26.89 -11.40
C GLY A 34 7.30 -27.41 -10.58
N PHE A 35 6.31 -26.59 -10.26
CA PHE A 35 5.15 -27.02 -9.49
C PHE A 35 4.21 -27.92 -10.32
N SER A 36 3.48 -28.80 -9.63
CA SER A 36 2.49 -29.68 -10.27
C SER A 36 1.36 -28.88 -10.94
N LYS A 37 0.88 -27.84 -10.27
CA LYS A 37 -0.03 -26.84 -10.82
C LYS A 37 0.81 -25.65 -11.30
N TYR A 38 1.29 -25.71 -12.53
CA TYR A 38 2.21 -24.72 -13.11
C TYR A 38 1.47 -23.59 -13.80
N ALA A 39 2.09 -22.42 -13.83
CA ALA A 39 1.62 -21.31 -14.65
C ALA A 39 1.99 -21.51 -16.12
N MET A 40 1.19 -20.93 -17.01
CA MET A 40 1.37 -21.05 -18.46
C MET A 40 1.44 -19.67 -19.12
N ALA A 41 2.27 -19.54 -20.15
CA ALA A 41 2.14 -18.49 -21.14
C ALA A 41 1.40 -19.09 -22.34
N LEU A 42 0.46 -18.33 -22.86
CA LEU A 42 -0.31 -18.66 -24.07
C LEU A 42 0.00 -17.64 -25.15
N GLU A 43 -0.03 -18.10 -26.39
CA GLU A 43 0.03 -17.27 -27.59
C GLU A 43 -1.00 -17.79 -28.58
N SER A 44 -1.93 -16.94 -29.00
CA SER A 44 -3.00 -17.32 -29.94
C SER A 44 -2.48 -17.30 -31.38
N TRP A 45 -2.86 -18.32 -32.16
CA TRP A 45 -2.34 -18.57 -33.48
C TRP A 45 -3.44 -18.75 -34.52
N ASN A 46 -3.16 -18.30 -35.75
CA ASN A 46 -3.93 -18.66 -36.91
C ASN A 46 -3.61 -20.10 -37.41
N GLU A 47 -4.16 -20.49 -38.52
CA GLU A 47 -3.95 -21.81 -39.14
C GLU A 47 -2.51 -22.06 -39.62
N PHE A 48 -1.73 -21.00 -39.79
CA PHE A 48 -0.31 -21.04 -40.23
C PHE A 48 0.67 -20.99 -39.04
N ASN A 49 0.20 -21.01 -37.79
CA ASN A 49 0.96 -20.82 -36.55
C ASN A 49 1.59 -19.41 -36.45
N GLU A 50 0.97 -18.42 -37.07
CA GLU A 50 1.34 -17.04 -36.92
C GLU A 50 0.49 -16.44 -35.78
N ASP A 51 1.07 -15.47 -35.08
CA ASP A 51 0.41 -14.71 -34.00
C ASP A 51 -0.87 -14.04 -34.51
N VAL A 52 -1.93 -14.10 -33.71
CA VAL A 52 -3.21 -13.49 -34.01
C VAL A 52 -3.88 -12.93 -32.76
N ASP A 53 -4.35 -11.72 -32.86
CA ASP A 53 -5.09 -11.07 -31.78
C ASP A 53 -6.47 -11.69 -31.59
N ILE A 54 -6.79 -12.01 -30.35
CA ILE A 54 -8.12 -12.45 -29.92
C ILE A 54 -8.66 -11.54 -28.81
N LYS A 55 -9.97 -11.53 -28.59
CA LYS A 55 -10.65 -10.77 -27.53
C LYS A 55 -11.35 -11.71 -26.55
N PRO A 56 -10.60 -12.39 -25.68
CA PRO A 56 -11.22 -13.28 -24.71
C PRO A 56 -11.79 -12.51 -23.51
N LEU A 57 -12.91 -12.95 -22.95
CA LEU A 57 -13.41 -12.52 -21.65
C LEU A 57 -13.51 -10.99 -21.46
N GLY A 58 -13.78 -10.25 -22.55
CA GLY A 58 -13.87 -8.79 -22.51
C GLY A 58 -12.53 -8.05 -22.34
N PHE A 59 -11.40 -8.70 -22.59
CA PHE A 59 -10.09 -8.07 -22.67
C PHE A 59 -9.90 -7.36 -24.02
N SER A 60 -8.90 -6.49 -24.12
CA SER A 60 -8.46 -5.91 -25.38
C SER A 60 -7.90 -6.98 -26.31
N ALA A 61 -7.95 -6.74 -27.63
CA ALA A 61 -7.42 -7.68 -28.61
C ALA A 61 -5.90 -7.82 -28.43
N GLU A 62 -5.42 -9.06 -28.35
CA GLU A 62 -4.01 -9.38 -28.18
C GLU A 62 -3.75 -10.88 -28.43
N GLY A 63 -2.51 -11.23 -28.77
CA GLY A 63 -2.07 -12.63 -28.94
C GLY A 63 -1.51 -13.28 -27.69
N ASP A 64 -0.84 -12.52 -26.83
CA ASP A 64 -0.08 -13.03 -25.67
C ASP A 64 -0.86 -12.95 -24.34
N TRP A 65 -1.00 -14.10 -23.68
CA TRP A 65 -1.76 -14.24 -22.42
C TRP A 65 -1.02 -15.07 -21.37
N ILE A 66 -1.45 -14.92 -20.12
CA ILE A 66 -0.88 -15.66 -19.00
C ILE A 66 -2.00 -16.35 -18.21
N LEU A 67 -1.78 -17.63 -17.90
CA LEU A 67 -2.54 -18.39 -16.93
C LEU A 67 -1.71 -18.52 -15.65
N ASN A 68 -2.03 -17.73 -14.65
CA ASN A 68 -1.32 -17.76 -13.38
C ASN A 68 -1.97 -18.77 -12.43
N SER A 69 -1.18 -19.73 -11.94
CA SER A 69 -1.66 -20.87 -11.17
C SER A 69 -1.80 -20.60 -9.67
N ARG A 70 -1.01 -19.70 -9.12
CA ARG A 70 -0.90 -19.35 -7.68
C ARG A 70 -0.78 -20.54 -6.73
N PHE A 71 -0.21 -21.60 -7.19
CA PHE A 71 -0.06 -22.80 -6.42
C PHE A 71 1.06 -22.65 -5.38
N THR A 72 0.78 -23.09 -4.16
CA THR A 72 1.66 -23.25 -2.99
C THR A 72 1.63 -22.06 -2.02
N PHE A 73 1.67 -20.81 -2.46
CA PHE A 73 1.82 -19.66 -1.56
C PHE A 73 0.53 -18.88 -1.32
N ASP A 74 -0.30 -18.73 -2.35
CA ASP A 74 -1.55 -17.99 -2.27
C ASP A 74 -2.77 -18.91 -2.09
N GLN A 75 -3.06 -19.27 -0.85
CA GLN A 75 -4.24 -20.07 -0.51
C GLN A 75 -5.55 -19.32 -0.72
N SER A 76 -5.55 -17.99 -0.62
CA SER A 76 -6.72 -17.18 -0.91
C SER A 76 -7.10 -17.18 -2.40
N LEU A 77 -6.14 -17.47 -3.28
CA LEU A 77 -6.24 -17.45 -4.74
C LEU A 77 -6.43 -16.06 -5.35
N MET A 78 -6.24 -14.97 -4.59
CA MET A 78 -6.61 -13.63 -5.07
C MET A 78 -5.59 -12.51 -4.81
N ARG A 79 -4.40 -12.80 -4.21
CA ARG A 79 -3.43 -11.77 -3.86
C ARG A 79 -2.98 -10.92 -5.04
N ASN A 80 -2.63 -11.55 -6.15
CA ASN A 80 -2.28 -10.83 -7.39
C ASN A 80 -3.43 -9.98 -7.93
N PRO A 81 -4.65 -10.51 -8.21
CA PRO A 81 -5.77 -9.69 -8.68
C PRO A 81 -6.15 -8.58 -7.73
N PHE A 82 -6.09 -8.83 -6.42
CA PHE A 82 -6.41 -7.82 -5.42
C PHE A 82 -5.47 -6.62 -5.54
N LEU A 83 -4.16 -6.86 -5.56
CA LEU A 83 -3.20 -5.75 -5.62
C LEU A 83 -3.21 -5.05 -6.99
N TYR A 84 -3.46 -5.79 -8.09
CA TYR A 84 -3.61 -5.18 -9.41
C TYR A 84 -4.89 -4.32 -9.49
N ALA A 85 -5.99 -4.78 -8.91
CA ALA A 85 -7.21 -3.96 -8.82
C ALA A 85 -6.97 -2.68 -8.01
N LEU A 86 -6.25 -2.78 -6.89
CA LEU A 86 -5.91 -1.64 -6.05
C LEU A 86 -4.98 -0.65 -6.79
N SER A 87 -3.99 -1.15 -7.55
CA SER A 87 -3.12 -0.33 -8.39
C SER A 87 -3.90 0.44 -9.46
N ASN A 88 -4.85 -0.22 -10.11
CA ASN A 88 -5.70 0.41 -11.12
C ASN A 88 -6.63 1.47 -10.50
N GLN A 89 -7.08 1.31 -9.25
CA GLN A 89 -7.90 2.31 -8.56
C GLN A 89 -7.13 3.61 -8.26
N ILE A 90 -5.81 3.55 -8.13
CA ILE A 90 -4.96 4.72 -7.91
C ILE A 90 -4.34 5.27 -9.21
N ASP A 91 -4.94 4.94 -10.35
CA ASP A 91 -4.50 5.34 -11.69
C ASP A 91 -3.07 4.87 -12.05
N ARG A 92 -2.62 3.75 -11.47
CA ARG A 92 -1.39 3.06 -11.83
C ARG A 92 -1.73 1.76 -12.54
N TRP A 93 -1.65 1.78 -13.85
CA TRP A 93 -2.01 0.62 -14.66
C TRP A 93 -1.32 -0.65 -14.16
N ALA A 94 -2.11 -1.67 -13.94
CA ALA A 94 -1.68 -3.04 -13.70
C ALA A 94 -2.51 -3.97 -14.58
N VAL A 95 -1.99 -5.14 -14.86
CA VAL A 95 -2.60 -6.11 -15.76
C VAL A 95 -4.02 -6.45 -15.32
N LYS A 96 -4.95 -6.45 -16.26
CA LYS A 96 -6.31 -6.93 -16.05
C LYS A 96 -6.29 -8.43 -15.78
N THR A 97 -7.17 -8.88 -14.91
CA THR A 97 -7.26 -10.28 -14.49
C THR A 97 -8.69 -10.77 -14.51
N GLN A 98 -8.89 -12.07 -14.76
CA GLN A 98 -10.15 -12.77 -14.67
C GLN A 98 -9.94 -14.16 -14.09
N PHE A 99 -10.76 -14.57 -13.15
CA PHE A 99 -10.73 -15.97 -12.69
C PHE A 99 -11.35 -16.89 -13.72
N ILE A 100 -10.70 -18.02 -13.94
CA ILE A 100 -11.17 -19.09 -14.84
C ILE A 100 -10.93 -20.45 -14.22
N GLU A 101 -11.72 -21.43 -14.64
CA GLU A 101 -11.46 -22.85 -14.41
C GLU A 101 -10.91 -23.47 -15.70
N ILE A 102 -9.84 -24.24 -15.59
CA ILE A 102 -9.18 -24.89 -16.73
C ILE A 102 -9.49 -26.38 -16.75
N PHE A 103 -9.82 -26.89 -17.93
CA PHE A 103 -9.74 -28.30 -18.28
C PHE A 103 -8.59 -28.48 -19.26
N HIS A 104 -7.67 -29.39 -18.96
CA HIS A 104 -6.49 -29.66 -19.75
C HIS A 104 -6.46 -31.11 -20.19
N ASP A 105 -6.99 -31.37 -21.38
CA ASP A 105 -6.88 -32.67 -22.03
C ASP A 105 -5.57 -32.74 -22.84
N ALA A 106 -4.73 -33.72 -22.52
CA ALA A 106 -3.50 -34.03 -23.22
C ALA A 106 -3.63 -35.25 -24.15
N THR A 107 -4.81 -35.85 -24.22
CA THR A 107 -5.04 -37.12 -24.95
C THR A 107 -5.72 -36.90 -26.30
N GLY A 108 -6.40 -35.77 -26.48
CA GLY A 108 -7.20 -35.46 -27.68
C GLY A 108 -8.54 -36.20 -27.72
N GLY A 109 -9.01 -36.70 -26.57
CA GLY A 109 -10.31 -37.32 -26.40
C GLY A 109 -11.41 -36.34 -25.96
N ASP A 110 -12.54 -36.89 -25.49
CA ASP A 110 -13.58 -36.08 -24.87
C ASP A 110 -13.12 -35.51 -23.53
N ILE A 111 -13.44 -34.25 -23.26
CA ILE A 111 -13.16 -33.62 -21.97
C ILE A 111 -13.96 -34.29 -20.86
N THR A 112 -13.28 -34.73 -19.82
CA THR A 112 -13.85 -35.42 -18.66
C THR A 112 -13.51 -34.68 -17.36
N ALA A 113 -14.09 -35.12 -16.25
CA ALA A 113 -13.78 -34.57 -14.93
C ALA A 113 -12.30 -34.78 -14.52
N SER A 114 -11.61 -35.78 -15.10
CA SER A 114 -10.15 -36.01 -14.85
C SER A 114 -9.25 -34.94 -15.46
N ASP A 115 -9.74 -34.21 -16.47
CA ASP A 115 -9.02 -33.16 -17.17
C ASP A 115 -9.13 -31.80 -16.46
N TYR A 116 -9.95 -31.73 -15.41
CA TYR A 116 -10.07 -30.54 -14.59
C TYR A 116 -8.72 -30.17 -13.97
N PHE A 117 -8.22 -28.99 -14.29
CA PHE A 117 -6.89 -28.54 -13.89
C PHE A 117 -6.92 -27.48 -12.79
N GLY A 118 -8.09 -26.91 -12.46
CA GLY A 118 -8.32 -26.04 -11.32
C GLY A 118 -8.57 -24.58 -11.68
N VAL A 119 -8.66 -23.74 -10.65
CA VAL A 119 -8.83 -22.30 -10.76
C VAL A 119 -7.50 -21.66 -11.13
N TYR A 120 -7.53 -20.80 -12.12
CA TYR A 120 -6.40 -19.97 -12.59
C TYR A 120 -6.85 -18.52 -12.68
N THR A 121 -5.87 -17.62 -12.71
CA THR A 121 -6.11 -16.25 -13.17
C THR A 121 -5.63 -16.14 -14.61
N PHE A 122 -6.57 -15.85 -15.49
CA PHE A 122 -6.28 -15.39 -16.84
C PHE A 122 -5.89 -13.92 -16.75
N MET A 123 -4.78 -13.53 -17.37
CA MET A 123 -4.27 -12.17 -17.23
C MET A 123 -3.44 -11.73 -18.43
N GLU A 124 -3.37 -10.43 -18.59
CA GLU A 124 -2.52 -9.76 -19.58
C GLU A 124 -1.04 -10.01 -19.30
N LYS A 125 -0.23 -9.81 -20.31
CA LYS A 125 1.21 -9.67 -20.22
C LYS A 125 1.57 -8.18 -20.19
N ILE A 126 2.62 -7.80 -19.47
CA ILE A 126 3.11 -6.42 -19.45
C ILE A 126 3.83 -6.15 -20.77
N GLU A 127 3.22 -5.34 -21.61
CA GLU A 127 3.79 -4.86 -22.88
C GLU A 127 3.10 -3.58 -23.33
N PRO A 128 3.80 -2.76 -24.15
CA PRO A 128 3.22 -1.55 -24.72
C PRO A 128 2.13 -1.89 -25.72
N ASP A 129 0.90 -1.54 -25.40
CA ASP A 129 -0.24 -1.60 -26.30
C ASP A 129 -1.35 -0.66 -25.80
N LYS A 130 -2.19 -0.17 -26.72
CA LYS A 130 -3.27 0.77 -26.42
C LYS A 130 -4.29 0.22 -25.41
N GLY A 131 -4.48 -1.07 -25.37
CA GLY A 131 -5.43 -1.72 -24.45
C GLY A 131 -4.78 -2.24 -23.18
N ARG A 132 -3.46 -2.08 -23.04
CA ARG A 132 -2.62 -2.54 -21.93
C ARG A 132 -1.83 -1.38 -21.34
N LEU A 133 -0.50 -1.48 -21.27
CA LEU A 133 0.34 -0.34 -20.91
C LEU A 133 0.34 0.65 -22.10
N ASP A 134 -0.53 1.67 -22.03
CA ASP A 134 -0.80 2.60 -23.14
C ASP A 134 0.35 3.59 -23.33
N ILE A 135 1.47 3.08 -23.81
CA ILE A 135 2.64 3.85 -24.25
C ILE A 135 3.01 3.50 -25.69
N PRO A 136 3.54 4.45 -26.48
CA PRO A 136 4.03 4.14 -27.82
C PRO A 136 5.13 3.09 -27.81
N SER A 137 5.06 2.10 -28.66
CA SER A 137 6.16 1.13 -28.85
C SER A 137 7.35 1.78 -29.55
N VAL A 138 8.55 1.30 -29.27
CA VAL A 138 9.79 1.64 -29.99
C VAL A 138 10.01 0.61 -31.10
N ASN A 139 10.04 1.06 -32.35
CA ASN A 139 10.28 0.22 -33.51
C ASN A 139 11.78 0.20 -33.88
N ALA A 140 12.22 -0.78 -34.66
CA ALA A 140 13.61 -0.92 -35.04
C ALA A 140 14.22 0.28 -35.81
N TRP A 141 13.37 1.11 -36.42
CA TRP A 141 13.76 2.31 -37.18
C TRP A 141 13.68 3.61 -36.36
N ASP A 142 13.19 3.59 -35.15
CA ASP A 142 13.05 4.75 -34.26
C ASP A 142 14.42 5.10 -33.61
N ASN A 143 15.32 5.64 -34.40
CA ASN A 143 16.72 5.86 -34.02
C ASN A 143 17.09 7.35 -33.80
N SER A 144 16.12 8.25 -33.85
CA SER A 144 16.28 9.69 -33.65
C SER A 144 15.12 10.27 -32.86
N GLU A 145 15.33 11.44 -32.26
CA GLU A 145 14.24 12.17 -31.60
C GLU A 145 13.15 12.60 -32.59
N PRO A 146 11.87 12.59 -32.17
CA PRO A 146 11.39 12.25 -30.82
C PRO A 146 11.21 10.75 -30.57
N ASP A 147 11.24 9.91 -31.58
CA ASP A 147 10.79 8.51 -31.52
C ASP A 147 11.69 7.62 -30.66
N VAL A 148 13.00 7.86 -30.64
CA VAL A 148 13.95 7.15 -29.80
C VAL A 148 13.77 7.43 -28.30
N THR A 149 12.99 8.46 -27.93
CA THR A 149 12.92 8.94 -26.56
C THR A 149 12.06 8.10 -25.62
N GLY A 150 11.27 7.15 -26.12
CA GLY A 150 10.41 6.35 -25.23
C GLY A 150 9.62 5.26 -25.93
N GLY A 151 8.94 4.51 -25.10
CA GLY A 151 8.30 3.24 -25.42
C GLY A 151 9.10 2.05 -24.87
N TYR A 152 10.01 2.32 -23.94
CA TYR A 152 10.82 1.28 -23.32
C TYR A 152 10.13 0.72 -22.09
N VAL A 153 10.07 -0.62 -21.99
CA VAL A 153 9.71 -1.35 -20.78
C VAL A 153 10.89 -2.23 -20.38
N PHE A 154 11.34 -2.09 -19.17
CA PHE A 154 12.47 -2.83 -18.63
C PHE A 154 12.19 -3.23 -17.17
N LYS A 155 12.96 -4.18 -16.66
CA LYS A 155 12.67 -4.72 -15.33
C LYS A 155 13.93 -5.02 -14.54
N ARG A 156 13.83 -5.01 -13.24
CA ARG A 156 14.77 -5.69 -12.35
C ARG A 156 14.23 -7.07 -12.09
N ASP A 157 14.84 -8.06 -12.72
CA ASP A 157 14.41 -9.46 -12.67
C ASP A 157 15.50 -10.37 -13.23
N ARG A 158 15.24 -11.66 -13.22
CA ARG A 158 16.04 -12.65 -13.99
C ARG A 158 15.81 -12.41 -15.49
N SER A 159 16.88 -12.51 -16.27
CA SER A 159 16.75 -12.45 -17.73
C SER A 159 16.05 -13.70 -18.26
N GLY A 160 15.05 -13.50 -19.10
CA GLY A 160 14.45 -14.55 -19.91
C GLY A 160 15.37 -14.98 -21.05
N VAL A 161 15.02 -16.10 -21.69
CA VAL A 161 15.77 -16.58 -22.87
C VAL A 161 15.61 -15.56 -24.01
N GLY A 162 16.75 -15.07 -24.52
CA GLY A 162 16.78 -14.11 -25.61
C GLY A 162 16.54 -12.65 -25.21
N GLU A 163 16.21 -12.35 -23.96
CA GLU A 163 16.07 -10.97 -23.49
C GLU A 163 17.44 -10.25 -23.50
N GLN A 164 17.46 -9.05 -24.09
CA GLN A 164 18.59 -8.16 -24.01
C GLN A 164 18.57 -7.37 -22.70
N SER A 165 19.74 -7.06 -22.15
CA SER A 165 19.85 -6.28 -20.92
C SER A 165 20.48 -4.92 -21.16
N LEU A 166 20.00 -3.91 -20.44
CA LEU A 166 20.60 -2.59 -20.35
C LEU A 166 21.66 -2.56 -19.24
N ASN A 167 22.73 -1.83 -19.47
CA ASN A 167 23.64 -1.45 -18.42
C ASN A 167 23.15 -0.14 -17.81
N ALA A 168 22.29 -0.24 -16.80
CA ALA A 168 21.63 0.93 -16.19
C ALA A 168 22.39 1.35 -14.94
N ALA A 169 22.98 2.53 -14.96
CA ALA A 169 23.69 3.11 -13.83
C ALA A 169 22.79 3.20 -12.59
N GLY A 170 23.28 2.71 -11.45
CA GLY A 170 22.56 2.76 -10.18
C GLY A 170 21.39 1.77 -10.04
N SER A 171 21.18 0.85 -10.99
CA SER A 171 20.16 -0.19 -10.89
C SER A 171 20.53 -1.34 -9.96
N GLY A 172 21.80 -1.43 -9.55
CA GLY A 172 22.33 -2.57 -8.79
C GLY A 172 22.61 -3.82 -9.63
N GLY A 173 22.57 -3.74 -10.95
CA GLY A 173 22.89 -4.81 -11.87
C GLY A 173 22.27 -4.63 -13.25
N ALA A 174 22.39 -5.65 -14.09
CA ALA A 174 21.78 -5.66 -15.42
C ALA A 174 20.25 -5.58 -15.32
N VAL A 175 19.66 -4.86 -16.27
CA VAL A 175 18.21 -4.61 -16.34
C VAL A 175 17.71 -5.22 -17.66
N PRO A 176 17.06 -6.40 -17.62
CA PRO A 176 16.44 -7.00 -18.79
C PRO A 176 15.42 -6.06 -19.42
N LEU A 177 15.46 -5.96 -20.74
CA LEU A 177 14.55 -5.16 -21.54
C LEU A 177 13.37 -6.05 -21.96
N THR A 178 12.16 -5.65 -21.62
CA THR A 178 10.93 -6.35 -21.98
C THR A 178 10.40 -5.86 -23.33
N SER A 179 10.50 -4.55 -23.58
CA SER A 179 10.13 -3.93 -24.85
C SER A 179 11.04 -2.73 -25.15
N PRO A 180 11.55 -2.60 -26.38
CA PRO A 180 11.45 -3.56 -27.49
C PRO A 180 12.29 -4.82 -27.23
N ASN A 181 11.87 -5.97 -27.77
CA ASN A 181 12.61 -7.23 -27.64
C ASN A 181 14.01 -7.17 -28.26
N ILE A 182 14.16 -6.40 -29.33
CA ILE A 182 15.44 -6.16 -30.03
C ILE A 182 15.67 -4.65 -30.05
N ILE A 183 16.80 -4.22 -29.51
CA ILE A 183 17.17 -2.82 -29.41
C ILE A 183 18.37 -2.50 -30.33
N SER A 184 18.25 -1.42 -31.11
CA SER A 184 19.35 -0.90 -31.93
C SER A 184 20.42 -0.22 -31.07
N THR A 185 21.61 0.03 -31.63
CA THR A 185 22.67 0.79 -30.94
C THR A 185 22.23 2.19 -30.56
N PRO A 186 21.63 3.02 -31.45
CA PRO A 186 21.15 4.36 -31.05
C PRO A 186 20.11 4.33 -29.93
N GLN A 187 19.17 3.39 -29.96
CA GLN A 187 18.16 3.22 -28.91
C GLN A 187 18.81 2.83 -27.58
N ARG A 188 19.76 1.90 -27.61
CA ARG A 188 20.51 1.48 -26.42
C ARG A 188 21.30 2.64 -25.82
N ASP A 189 22.01 3.38 -26.64
CA ASP A 189 22.82 4.53 -26.21
C ASP A 189 21.93 5.60 -25.59
N TYR A 190 20.77 5.87 -26.19
CA TYR A 190 19.80 6.83 -25.66
C TYR A 190 19.30 6.42 -24.26
N ILE A 191 18.74 5.22 -24.12
CA ILE A 191 18.11 4.83 -22.85
C ILE A 191 19.15 4.66 -21.74
N GLN A 192 20.34 4.10 -22.03
CA GLN A 192 21.41 3.98 -21.04
C GLN A 192 21.97 5.35 -20.63
N GLY A 193 22.12 6.28 -21.57
CA GLY A 193 22.49 7.67 -21.30
C GLY A 193 21.47 8.38 -20.42
N TYR A 194 20.18 8.23 -20.73
CA TYR A 194 19.09 8.78 -19.92
C TYR A 194 19.11 8.25 -18.48
N LEU A 195 19.24 6.93 -18.29
CA LEU A 195 19.33 6.32 -16.96
C LEU A 195 20.61 6.73 -16.20
N ALA A 196 21.70 6.98 -16.90
CA ALA A 196 22.93 7.50 -16.28
C ALA A 196 22.74 8.94 -15.76
N GLU A 197 22.12 9.82 -16.54
CA GLU A 197 21.78 11.19 -16.11
C GLU A 197 20.78 11.20 -14.96
N MET A 198 19.72 10.37 -15.04
CA MET A 198 18.78 10.16 -13.92
C MET A 198 19.51 9.77 -12.65
N ASN A 199 20.41 8.78 -12.71
CA ASN A 199 21.19 8.35 -11.55
C ASN A 199 22.14 9.44 -11.06
N SER A 200 22.74 10.22 -11.97
CA SER A 200 23.59 11.37 -11.63
C SER A 200 22.82 12.42 -10.84
N ALA A 201 21.64 12.81 -11.34
CA ALA A 201 20.76 13.76 -10.65
C ALA A 201 20.33 13.24 -9.27
N LEU A 202 19.92 11.98 -9.21
CA LEU A 202 19.46 11.35 -7.96
C LEU A 202 20.56 11.30 -6.89
N ASN A 203 21.82 11.16 -7.29
CA ASN A 203 22.97 11.13 -6.37
C ASN A 203 23.54 12.52 -6.04
N ALA A 204 23.22 13.56 -6.80
CA ALA A 204 23.70 14.91 -6.53
C ALA A 204 23.04 15.48 -5.26
N PRO A 205 23.77 16.22 -4.40
CA PRO A 205 23.23 16.78 -3.15
C PRO A 205 21.99 17.66 -3.36
N ASN A 206 21.97 18.44 -4.45
CA ASN A 206 20.86 19.31 -4.83
C ASN A 206 19.84 18.66 -5.76
N GLY A 207 19.99 17.37 -6.08
CA GLY A 207 19.11 16.66 -7.00
C GLY A 207 19.28 17.01 -8.48
N ILE A 208 20.33 17.75 -8.86
CA ILE A 208 20.52 18.26 -10.22
C ILE A 208 21.67 17.51 -10.91
N SER A 209 21.42 16.99 -12.10
CA SER A 209 22.41 16.28 -12.91
C SER A 209 23.48 17.22 -13.47
N SER A 210 24.51 16.64 -14.10
CA SER A 210 25.56 17.39 -14.79
C SER A 210 25.03 18.23 -15.97
N THR A 211 23.88 17.87 -16.52
CA THR A 211 23.20 18.62 -17.59
C THR A 211 22.24 19.69 -17.09
N GLY A 212 22.14 19.87 -15.76
CA GLY A 212 21.33 20.92 -15.15
C GLY A 212 19.87 20.57 -14.88
N LYS A 213 19.45 19.33 -15.13
CA LYS A 213 18.09 18.88 -14.88
C LYS A 213 17.95 18.25 -13.50
N HIS A 214 16.84 18.54 -12.83
CA HIS A 214 16.50 17.94 -11.55
C HIS A 214 16.04 16.47 -11.73
N PHE A 215 16.23 15.61 -10.72
CA PHE A 215 15.87 14.19 -10.81
C PHE A 215 14.39 13.97 -11.13
N SER A 216 13.48 14.85 -10.68
CA SER A 216 12.06 14.80 -10.99
C SER A 216 11.71 15.06 -12.46
N GLU A 217 12.65 15.53 -13.27
CA GLU A 217 12.49 15.62 -14.72
C GLU A 217 12.82 14.30 -15.42
N TYR A 218 13.55 13.42 -14.74
CA TYR A 218 13.88 12.08 -15.22
C TYR A 218 13.00 10.98 -14.65
N MET A 219 12.36 11.21 -13.50
CA MET A 219 11.56 10.24 -12.77
C MET A 219 10.17 10.79 -12.52
N ASP A 220 9.14 10.01 -12.81
CA ASP A 220 7.78 10.28 -12.33
C ASP A 220 7.73 9.98 -10.83
N VAL A 221 8.04 10.98 -10.01
CA VAL A 221 8.14 10.82 -8.55
C VAL A 221 6.85 10.25 -7.96
N GLY A 222 5.69 10.66 -8.48
CA GLY A 222 4.39 10.13 -8.04
C GLY A 222 4.25 8.63 -8.31
N ALA A 223 4.61 8.15 -9.51
CA ALA A 223 4.60 6.72 -9.83
C ALA A 223 5.57 5.92 -8.96
N TRP A 224 6.73 6.49 -8.61
CA TRP A 224 7.68 5.85 -7.70
C TRP A 224 7.16 5.76 -6.28
N ILE A 225 6.46 6.79 -5.79
CA ILE A 225 5.81 6.79 -4.46
C ILE A 225 4.66 5.79 -4.41
N ASP A 226 3.80 5.74 -5.43
CA ASP A 226 2.70 4.78 -5.49
C ASP A 226 3.20 3.34 -5.57
N ASN A 227 4.23 3.08 -6.39
CA ASN A 227 4.91 1.78 -6.43
C ASN A 227 5.50 1.39 -5.07
N PHE A 228 6.14 2.34 -4.39
CA PHE A 228 6.65 2.13 -3.04
C PHE A 228 5.51 1.68 -2.10
N TRP A 229 4.38 2.40 -2.06
CA TRP A 229 3.30 2.08 -1.14
C TRP A 229 2.59 0.77 -1.45
N LEU A 230 2.41 0.42 -2.71
CA LEU A 230 1.86 -0.88 -3.10
C LEU A 230 2.76 -2.04 -2.60
N ASN A 231 4.07 -1.91 -2.78
CA ASN A 231 5.03 -2.92 -2.31
C ASN A 231 5.16 -2.97 -0.79
N ILE A 232 5.13 -1.82 -0.11
CA ILE A 232 5.17 -1.74 1.36
C ILE A 232 3.88 -2.28 1.97
N LEU A 233 2.71 -1.92 1.43
CA LEU A 233 1.43 -2.47 1.87
C LEU A 233 1.41 -4.00 1.74
N ALA A 234 1.83 -4.50 0.60
CA ALA A 234 1.89 -5.94 0.32
C ALA A 234 2.97 -6.68 1.12
N MET A 235 4.00 -5.98 1.60
CA MET A 235 5.23 -6.58 2.14
C MET A 235 5.85 -7.58 1.15
N ASP A 236 6.09 -7.14 -0.09
CA ASP A 236 6.61 -7.99 -1.14
C ASP A 236 8.07 -8.42 -0.84
N PRO A 237 8.34 -9.72 -0.64
CA PRO A 237 9.68 -10.20 -0.32
C PRO A 237 10.65 -10.18 -1.49
N ASP A 238 10.18 -9.98 -2.70
CA ASP A 238 10.98 -9.92 -3.92
C ASP A 238 11.17 -8.49 -4.45
N TRP A 239 10.45 -7.51 -3.90
CA TRP A 239 10.55 -6.11 -4.32
C TRP A 239 11.98 -5.57 -4.31
N GLY A 240 12.31 -4.80 -5.34
CA GLY A 240 13.65 -4.23 -5.54
C GLY A 240 14.71 -5.23 -6.01
N ARG A 241 14.43 -6.53 -5.99
CA ARG A 241 15.33 -7.59 -6.44
C ARG A 241 14.82 -8.31 -7.68
N LEU A 242 13.55 -8.65 -7.70
CA LEU A 242 12.87 -9.39 -8.78
C LEU A 242 11.52 -8.73 -9.07
N SER A 243 10.96 -9.04 -10.23
CA SER A 243 9.58 -8.66 -10.59
C SER A 243 9.28 -7.15 -10.56
N GLN A 244 10.32 -6.32 -10.52
CA GLN A 244 10.17 -4.87 -10.50
C GLN A 244 10.28 -4.31 -11.92
N TYR A 245 9.18 -3.81 -12.45
CA TYR A 245 9.12 -3.20 -13.78
C TYR A 245 9.27 -1.69 -13.72
N PHE A 246 9.71 -1.14 -14.85
CA PHE A 246 9.81 0.28 -15.15
C PHE A 246 9.44 0.51 -16.61
N TYR A 247 8.90 1.67 -16.88
CA TYR A 247 8.68 2.08 -18.27
C TYR A 247 9.05 3.54 -18.48
N LYS A 248 9.37 3.88 -19.71
CA LYS A 248 9.66 5.23 -20.11
C LYS A 248 8.84 5.58 -21.34
N GLU A 249 7.91 6.50 -21.17
CA GLU A 249 7.14 7.06 -22.26
C GLU A 249 7.98 7.93 -23.17
N ARG A 250 7.48 8.14 -24.39
CA ARG A 250 8.10 9.08 -25.34
C ARG A 250 8.04 10.49 -24.78
N ASN A 251 9.19 11.16 -24.71
CA ASN A 251 9.39 12.47 -24.08
C ASN A 251 9.01 12.56 -22.58
N GLY A 252 8.61 11.46 -21.96
CA GLY A 252 8.24 11.40 -20.54
C GLY A 252 9.38 10.96 -19.62
N PRO A 253 9.17 11.04 -18.31
CA PRO A 253 10.08 10.51 -17.30
C PRO A 253 10.01 8.98 -17.22
N VAL A 254 10.89 8.37 -16.44
CA VAL A 254 10.82 6.96 -16.07
C VAL A 254 9.83 6.77 -14.94
N SER A 255 8.84 5.92 -15.12
CA SER A 255 7.87 5.50 -14.12
C SER A 255 8.26 4.15 -13.51
N ALA A 256 8.05 3.98 -12.21
CA ALA A 256 8.15 2.69 -11.52
C ALA A 256 6.80 1.96 -11.63
N GLY A 257 6.84 0.76 -12.12
CA GLY A 257 5.68 -0.06 -12.45
C GLY A 257 5.75 -0.58 -13.90
N PRO A 258 4.73 -1.30 -14.35
CA PRO A 258 3.60 -1.83 -13.57
C PRO A 258 4.02 -2.82 -12.48
N ILE A 259 3.17 -2.99 -11.47
CA ILE A 259 3.42 -3.97 -10.41
C ILE A 259 3.21 -5.41 -10.91
N TRP A 260 3.94 -6.37 -10.30
CA TRP A 260 3.96 -7.77 -10.77
C TRP A 260 4.35 -8.76 -9.68
N ASP A 261 3.64 -9.92 -9.60
CA ASP A 261 4.07 -11.15 -8.88
C ASP A 261 3.96 -11.10 -7.35
N TYR A 262 2.74 -10.95 -6.84
CA TYR A 262 2.41 -10.78 -5.41
C TYR A 262 1.83 -12.03 -4.75
N ASP A 263 2.06 -13.22 -5.29
CA ASP A 263 1.53 -14.46 -4.72
C ASP A 263 2.18 -14.86 -3.39
N ARG A 264 3.32 -14.22 -3.04
CA ARG A 264 4.10 -14.44 -1.83
C ARG A 264 4.06 -13.27 -0.85
N THR A 265 2.93 -12.60 -0.77
CA THR A 265 2.75 -11.35 -0.02
C THR A 265 1.51 -11.40 0.85
N MET A 266 1.35 -10.41 1.72
CA MET A 266 0.12 -10.19 2.50
C MET A 266 -0.27 -11.40 3.38
N GLY A 267 0.71 -11.97 4.09
CA GLY A 267 0.50 -13.12 4.95
C GLY A 267 0.26 -14.42 4.18
N SER A 268 1.02 -14.64 3.13
CA SER A 268 1.03 -15.86 2.34
C SER A 268 1.69 -17.05 3.07
N ASP A 269 1.71 -18.23 2.44
CA ASP A 269 2.46 -19.39 2.96
C ASP A 269 3.98 -19.30 2.71
N ASP A 270 4.51 -18.12 2.43
CA ASP A 270 5.96 -17.91 2.22
C ASP A 270 6.77 -17.77 3.50
N SER A 271 6.16 -17.42 4.61
CA SER A 271 6.77 -17.13 5.92
C SER A 271 7.59 -15.85 6.02
N ARG A 272 7.97 -15.21 4.93
CA ARG A 272 8.73 -13.95 4.95
C ARG A 272 7.85 -12.74 5.23
N ASP A 273 6.56 -12.85 4.96
CA ASP A 273 5.52 -11.84 5.12
C ASP A 273 4.56 -12.10 6.30
N ASP A 274 4.92 -13.03 7.20
CA ASP A 274 4.08 -13.44 8.34
C ASP A 274 3.78 -12.31 9.33
N ASN A 275 4.73 -11.39 9.55
CA ASN A 275 4.56 -10.31 10.52
C ASN A 275 4.21 -8.97 9.84
N PRO A 276 2.95 -8.52 9.85
CA PRO A 276 2.55 -7.25 9.23
C PRO A 276 3.09 -6.02 9.96
N ARG A 277 3.60 -6.17 11.19
CA ARG A 277 4.02 -5.07 12.08
C ARG A 277 5.52 -4.84 12.05
N GLN A 278 6.08 -4.79 10.85
CA GLN A 278 7.48 -4.44 10.57
C GLN A 278 7.59 -3.85 9.18
N TRP A 279 8.66 -3.12 8.87
CA TRP A 279 8.79 -2.49 7.56
C TRP A 279 9.05 -3.48 6.44
N ASP A 280 9.86 -4.47 6.68
CA ASP A 280 10.32 -5.42 5.67
C ASP A 280 10.19 -6.89 6.14
N THR A 281 10.52 -7.80 5.26
CA THR A 281 10.48 -9.25 5.49
C THR A 281 11.58 -9.76 6.39
N GLY A 282 12.40 -8.89 6.97
CA GLY A 282 13.58 -9.29 7.75
C GLY A 282 14.72 -9.90 6.92
N ASN A 283 14.61 -9.90 5.59
CA ASN A 283 15.66 -10.38 4.71
C ASN A 283 16.72 -9.29 4.47
N PRO A 284 17.97 -9.45 4.95
CA PRO A 284 19.01 -8.43 4.87
C PRO A 284 19.42 -8.04 3.45
N THR A 285 19.00 -8.76 2.43
CA THR A 285 19.34 -8.46 1.02
C THR A 285 18.26 -7.64 0.32
N TRP A 286 17.21 -7.26 1.04
CA TRP A 286 15.98 -6.82 0.43
C TRP A 286 16.06 -5.41 -0.17
N TYR A 287 16.64 -4.41 0.45
CA TYR A 287 16.48 -3.04 -0.08
C TYR A 287 17.75 -2.34 -0.55
N ALA A 288 18.60 -2.01 0.37
CA ALA A 288 19.53 -0.91 0.17
C ALA A 288 20.72 -1.21 -0.74
N SER A 289 21.25 -2.44 -0.71
CA SER A 289 22.44 -2.80 -1.48
C SER A 289 22.11 -3.18 -2.93
N ASN A 290 20.88 -3.63 -3.18
CA ASN A 290 20.49 -4.16 -4.49
C ASN A 290 19.69 -3.13 -5.34
N TYR A 291 19.24 -2.03 -4.73
CA TYR A 291 18.37 -1.06 -5.42
C TYR A 291 18.68 0.40 -5.07
N PRO A 292 19.79 0.94 -5.53
CA PRO A 292 20.22 2.30 -5.17
C PRO A 292 19.21 3.40 -5.52
N TRP A 293 18.41 3.27 -6.59
CA TRP A 293 17.41 4.27 -6.94
C TRP A 293 16.35 4.44 -5.85
N PHE A 294 15.72 3.35 -5.42
CA PHE A 294 14.74 3.39 -4.34
C PHE A 294 15.38 3.82 -3.01
N GLY A 295 16.57 3.31 -2.70
CA GLY A 295 17.30 3.68 -1.49
C GLY A 295 17.63 5.17 -1.41
N LYS A 296 17.90 5.82 -2.54
CA LYS A 296 18.16 7.26 -2.60
C LYS A 296 16.89 8.10 -2.42
N LEU A 297 15.78 7.66 -2.99
CA LEU A 297 14.50 8.36 -2.85
C LEU A 297 13.93 8.20 -1.43
N PHE A 298 13.90 6.99 -0.89
CA PHE A 298 13.12 6.63 0.29
C PHE A 298 13.96 6.36 1.54
N GLY A 299 15.28 6.44 1.45
CA GLY A 299 16.17 6.48 2.61
C GLY A 299 16.23 5.18 3.41
N PHE A 300 16.59 4.07 2.78
CA PHE A 300 16.81 2.81 3.49
C PHE A 300 18.17 2.78 4.20
N LYS A 301 18.16 2.44 5.48
CA LYS A 301 19.39 2.20 6.24
C LYS A 301 20.00 0.84 5.93
N SER A 302 21.30 0.71 6.17
CA SER A 302 22.08 -0.50 5.95
C SER A 302 21.65 -1.72 6.77
N ASN A 303 20.71 -1.59 7.68
CA ASN A 303 20.13 -2.65 8.50
C ASN A 303 18.67 -2.95 8.18
N ASN A 304 18.24 -2.69 6.94
CA ASN A 304 16.93 -3.05 6.41
C ASN A 304 15.72 -2.42 7.13
N GLN A 305 15.94 -1.31 7.80
CA GLN A 305 14.85 -0.52 8.36
C GLN A 305 14.65 0.70 7.46
N PRO A 306 13.56 0.79 6.67
CA PRO A 306 13.15 2.07 6.15
C PRO A 306 12.80 2.94 7.35
N THR A 307 13.63 3.92 7.60
CA THR A 307 13.24 5.01 8.50
C THR A 307 12.88 6.16 7.61
N PRO A 308 11.61 6.42 7.39
CA PRO A 308 11.16 7.36 6.39
C PRO A 308 11.74 8.76 6.52
N ALA A 309 12.09 9.21 7.70
CA ALA A 309 12.48 10.61 7.88
C ALA A 309 13.99 10.88 8.01
N ALA A 310 14.79 9.98 8.59
CA ALA A 310 16.12 10.36 9.06
C ALA A 310 17.28 10.01 8.11
N SER A 311 17.04 9.24 7.06
CA SER A 311 18.10 8.73 6.18
C SER A 311 17.88 8.97 4.69
N SER A 312 16.74 9.55 4.29
CA SER A 312 16.51 9.96 2.91
C SER A 312 17.49 11.06 2.52
N THR A 313 18.08 10.93 1.35
CA THR A 313 18.80 12.04 0.71
C THR A 313 17.85 13.02 0.03
N ARG A 314 16.54 12.73 0.07
CA ARG A 314 15.45 13.50 -0.54
C ARG A 314 14.32 13.72 0.46
N PRO A 315 14.52 14.59 1.46
CA PRO A 315 13.53 14.86 2.50
C PRO A 315 12.20 15.43 1.96
N ASP A 316 12.25 16.16 0.85
CA ASP A 316 11.09 16.64 0.12
C ASP A 316 10.24 15.51 -0.48
N VAL A 317 10.88 14.46 -1.00
CA VAL A 317 10.19 13.25 -1.45
C VAL A 317 9.54 12.53 -0.27
N MET A 318 10.21 12.48 0.88
CA MET A 318 9.66 11.80 2.06
C MET A 318 8.40 12.48 2.61
N GLN A 319 8.26 13.79 2.50
CA GLN A 319 7.02 14.48 2.82
C GLN A 319 5.88 14.00 1.91
N GLN A 320 6.13 13.96 0.60
CA GLN A 320 5.15 13.47 -0.38
C GLN A 320 4.79 11.99 -0.15
N VAL A 321 5.76 11.16 0.26
CA VAL A 321 5.51 9.74 0.62
C VAL A 321 4.52 9.63 1.77
N VAL A 322 4.71 10.40 2.85
CA VAL A 322 3.82 10.37 4.02
C VAL A 322 2.43 10.91 3.67
N ASP A 323 2.37 12.04 2.95
CA ASP A 323 1.09 12.63 2.52
C ASP A 323 0.30 11.63 1.66
N ARG A 324 0.97 11.01 0.68
CA ARG A 324 0.34 10.04 -0.21
C ARG A 324 -0.18 8.81 0.53
N TRP A 325 0.51 8.36 1.58
CA TRP A 325 -0.01 7.29 2.42
C TRP A 325 -1.38 7.63 3.00
N PHE A 326 -1.52 8.80 3.63
CA PHE A 326 -2.76 9.19 4.26
C PHE A 326 -3.87 9.52 3.25
N GLU A 327 -3.54 10.03 2.08
CA GLU A 327 -4.49 10.16 0.97
C GLU A 327 -5.06 8.79 0.60
N LEU A 328 -4.19 7.82 0.32
CA LEU A 328 -4.59 6.46 -0.03
C LEU A 328 -5.36 5.78 1.10
N ARG A 329 -4.96 5.98 2.36
CA ARG A 329 -5.66 5.43 3.54
C ARG A 329 -7.08 5.99 3.71
N ALA A 330 -7.28 7.22 3.31
CA ALA A 330 -8.60 7.85 3.35
C ALA A 330 -9.54 7.35 2.24
N ALA A 331 -9.02 6.72 1.21
CA ALA A 331 -9.72 6.29 0.00
C ALA A 331 -9.42 4.82 -0.35
N GLU A 332 -8.57 4.58 -1.35
CA GLU A 332 -8.39 3.26 -1.97
C GLU A 332 -7.77 2.23 -1.02
N PHE A 333 -6.83 2.62 -0.15
CA PHE A 333 -6.25 1.74 0.87
C PHE A 333 -7.07 1.73 2.16
N GLY A 334 -8.24 2.34 2.16
CA GLY A 334 -9.22 2.24 3.25
C GLY A 334 -9.66 0.80 3.47
N GLN A 335 -9.80 0.38 4.73
CA GLN A 335 -10.15 -0.99 5.09
C GLN A 335 -11.42 -1.47 4.37
N SER A 336 -12.45 -0.64 4.35
CA SER A 336 -13.74 -0.97 3.71
C SER A 336 -13.60 -1.20 2.20
N ASN A 337 -12.75 -0.41 1.50
CA ASN A 337 -12.52 -0.59 0.08
C ASN A 337 -11.77 -1.90 -0.21
N MET A 338 -10.68 -2.15 0.53
CA MET A 338 -9.91 -3.39 0.39
C MET A 338 -10.76 -4.64 0.65
N GLU A 339 -11.60 -4.60 1.69
CA GLU A 339 -12.52 -5.70 1.99
C GLU A 339 -13.59 -5.88 0.92
N THR A 340 -14.09 -4.80 0.32
CA THR A 340 -15.06 -4.86 -0.78
C THR A 340 -14.47 -5.57 -1.98
N ILE A 341 -13.23 -5.23 -2.38
CA ILE A 341 -12.53 -5.90 -3.48
C ILE A 341 -12.33 -7.39 -3.19
N ILE A 342 -11.81 -7.72 -1.99
CA ILE A 342 -11.55 -9.11 -1.59
C ILE A 342 -12.85 -9.92 -1.53
N ASN A 343 -13.92 -9.37 -0.97
CA ASN A 343 -15.21 -10.04 -0.89
C ASN A 343 -15.81 -10.30 -2.27
N GLY A 344 -15.75 -9.32 -3.19
CA GLY A 344 -16.20 -9.50 -4.57
C GLY A 344 -15.45 -10.64 -5.28
N MET A 345 -14.14 -10.69 -5.14
CA MET A 345 -13.31 -11.77 -5.68
C MET A 345 -13.61 -13.12 -5.02
N ALA A 346 -13.83 -13.13 -3.70
CA ALA A 346 -14.19 -14.34 -2.98
C ALA A 346 -15.55 -14.89 -3.43
N ASP A 347 -16.53 -14.03 -3.63
CA ASP A 347 -17.86 -14.44 -4.10
C ASP A 347 -17.80 -15.05 -5.51
N GLU A 348 -16.97 -14.48 -6.40
CA GLU A 348 -16.77 -15.00 -7.75
C GLU A 348 -16.23 -16.44 -7.77
N ILE A 349 -15.26 -16.76 -6.92
CA ILE A 349 -14.59 -18.06 -6.93
C ILE A 349 -15.07 -19.04 -5.85
N ARG A 350 -16.07 -18.68 -5.06
CA ARG A 350 -16.53 -19.43 -3.88
C ARG A 350 -16.85 -20.91 -4.16
N GLU A 351 -17.46 -21.21 -5.30
CA GLU A 351 -17.71 -22.58 -5.70
C GLU A 351 -16.50 -23.24 -6.38
N ALA A 352 -15.80 -22.49 -7.23
CA ALA A 352 -14.69 -23.01 -8.01
C ALA A 352 -13.48 -23.39 -7.14
N GLN A 353 -13.23 -22.63 -6.05
CA GLN A 353 -12.14 -22.95 -5.13
C GLN A 353 -12.28 -24.35 -4.52
N ALA A 354 -13.49 -24.78 -4.18
CA ALA A 354 -13.71 -26.11 -3.61
C ALA A 354 -13.29 -27.23 -4.58
N ARG A 355 -13.61 -27.09 -5.86
CA ARG A 355 -13.17 -28.02 -6.91
C ARG A 355 -11.66 -27.96 -7.11
N SER A 356 -11.09 -26.76 -7.09
CA SER A 356 -9.64 -26.57 -7.23
C SER A 356 -8.86 -27.22 -6.10
N PHE A 357 -9.28 -27.04 -4.84
CA PHE A 357 -8.64 -27.69 -3.68
C PHE A 357 -8.94 -29.19 -3.59
N ALA A 358 -10.04 -29.68 -4.12
CA ALA A 358 -10.27 -31.12 -4.27
C ALA A 358 -9.26 -31.76 -5.24
N ARG A 359 -8.84 -31.03 -6.29
CA ARG A 359 -7.83 -31.46 -7.26
C ARG A 359 -6.41 -31.30 -6.73
N TRP A 360 -6.13 -30.17 -6.07
CA TRP A 360 -4.82 -29.77 -5.56
C TRP A 360 -4.87 -29.65 -4.03
N ARG A 361 -4.69 -30.75 -3.33
CA ARG A 361 -4.91 -30.85 -1.87
C ARG A 361 -3.76 -30.40 -1.00
N ASN A 362 -2.62 -30.10 -1.55
CA ASN A 362 -1.43 -29.72 -0.82
C ASN A 362 -0.84 -28.43 -1.42
N PRO A 363 -0.78 -27.34 -0.66
CA PRO A 363 -1.25 -27.20 0.74
C PRO A 363 -2.79 -27.25 0.86
N ALA A 364 -3.26 -27.65 2.05
CA ALA A 364 -4.70 -27.65 2.34
C ALA A 364 -5.18 -26.22 2.63
N PRO A 365 -6.39 -25.84 2.18
CA PRO A 365 -6.94 -24.52 2.48
C PRO A 365 -7.16 -24.33 3.99
N GLY A 366 -6.93 -23.10 4.48
CA GLY A 366 -6.98 -22.75 5.90
C GLY A 366 -5.70 -23.10 6.67
N SER A 367 -4.66 -23.55 5.98
CA SER A 367 -3.33 -23.76 6.56
C SER A 367 -2.55 -22.45 6.49
N ILE A 368 -2.50 -21.73 7.59
CA ILE A 368 -1.81 -20.44 7.69
C ILE A 368 -0.45 -20.69 8.35
N SER A 369 0.62 -20.32 7.67
CA SER A 369 1.95 -20.26 8.26
C SER A 369 2.05 -19.00 9.12
N GLY A 370 2.83 -19.07 10.21
CA GLY A 370 3.07 -17.91 11.04
C GLY A 370 1.87 -17.40 11.86
N GLN A 371 1.77 -16.09 12.00
CA GLN A 371 0.73 -15.45 12.80
C GLN A 371 -0.62 -15.46 12.06
N ASN A 372 -1.65 -15.93 12.72
CA ASN A 372 -3.01 -15.99 12.18
C ASN A 372 -3.80 -14.72 12.47
N PHE A 373 -4.33 -14.09 11.42
CA PHE A 373 -5.17 -12.88 11.48
C PHE A 373 -6.62 -13.14 11.10
N SER A 374 -7.04 -14.40 10.88
CA SER A 374 -8.41 -14.73 10.54
C SER A 374 -9.36 -14.53 11.72
N GLU A 375 -10.61 -14.26 11.41
CA GLU A 375 -11.68 -14.20 12.40
C GLU A 375 -11.90 -15.56 13.07
N ALA A 376 -12.25 -15.54 14.35
CA ALA A 376 -12.50 -16.74 15.12
C ALA A 376 -13.68 -17.54 14.52
N GLY A 377 -13.47 -18.86 14.40
CA GLY A 377 -14.48 -19.76 13.86
C GLY A 377 -14.44 -19.96 12.34
N THR A 378 -13.66 -19.20 11.60
CA THR A 378 -13.44 -19.43 10.17
C THR A 378 -12.58 -20.67 9.94
N THR A 379 -12.89 -21.44 8.90
CA THR A 379 -12.21 -22.69 8.56
C THR A 379 -12.01 -22.84 7.05
N GLY A 380 -11.10 -23.72 6.65
CA GLY A 380 -10.85 -23.97 5.23
C GLY A 380 -10.50 -22.69 4.47
N TRP A 381 -10.92 -22.59 3.23
CA TRP A 381 -10.61 -21.45 2.38
C TRP A 381 -11.15 -20.10 2.90
N GLU A 382 -12.31 -20.09 3.57
CA GLU A 382 -12.83 -18.86 4.21
C GLU A 382 -11.88 -18.31 5.28
N ARG A 383 -11.10 -19.18 5.91
CA ARG A 383 -10.06 -18.78 6.85
C ARG A 383 -8.91 -18.06 6.13
N ASP A 384 -8.51 -18.49 4.94
CA ASP A 384 -7.46 -17.84 4.14
C ASP A 384 -7.91 -16.45 3.67
N VAL A 385 -9.18 -16.32 3.24
CA VAL A 385 -9.77 -15.02 2.87
C VAL A 385 -9.84 -14.09 4.07
N SER A 386 -10.30 -14.58 5.21
CA SER A 386 -10.38 -13.81 6.45
C SER A 386 -9.00 -13.40 6.95
N HIS A 387 -8.02 -14.29 6.84
CA HIS A 387 -6.62 -14.01 7.17
C HIS A 387 -6.04 -12.87 6.32
N LEU A 388 -6.25 -12.90 5.02
CA LEU A 388 -5.80 -11.83 4.11
C LEU A 388 -6.35 -10.47 4.54
N LYS A 389 -7.65 -10.37 4.85
CA LYS A 389 -8.29 -9.14 5.33
C LYS A 389 -7.72 -8.67 6.66
N GLY A 390 -7.60 -9.58 7.62
CA GLY A 390 -7.07 -9.28 8.95
C GLY A 390 -5.58 -8.89 8.93
N TRP A 391 -4.79 -9.52 8.07
CA TRP A 391 -3.39 -9.19 7.87
C TRP A 391 -3.24 -7.77 7.29
N LEU A 392 -3.99 -7.43 6.23
CA LEU A 392 -4.00 -6.10 5.62
C LEU A 392 -4.44 -5.02 6.62
N LYS A 393 -5.44 -5.31 7.45
CA LYS A 393 -5.86 -4.43 8.54
C LYS A 393 -4.72 -4.17 9.52
N ALA A 394 -4.10 -5.23 10.04
CA ALA A 394 -2.99 -5.11 10.97
C ALA A 394 -1.78 -4.39 10.36
N ARG A 395 -1.53 -4.59 9.04
CA ARG A 395 -0.48 -3.92 8.28
C ARG A 395 -0.71 -2.43 8.17
N SER A 396 -1.89 -2.05 7.71
CA SER A 396 -2.25 -0.65 7.52
C SER A 396 -2.26 0.13 8.84
N GLU A 397 -2.88 -0.43 9.88
CA GLU A 397 -2.90 0.17 11.22
C GLU A 397 -1.49 0.34 11.82
N TRP A 398 -0.59 -0.60 11.55
CA TRP A 398 0.79 -0.49 11.99
C TRP A 398 1.54 0.61 11.23
N ILE A 399 1.35 0.72 9.91
CA ILE A 399 1.97 1.79 9.11
C ILE A 399 1.45 3.16 9.55
N ASP A 400 0.14 3.30 9.81
CA ASP A 400 -0.47 4.53 10.33
C ASP A 400 0.25 5.03 11.59
N GLN A 401 0.65 4.11 12.47
CA GLN A 401 1.35 4.42 13.73
C GLN A 401 2.83 4.84 13.57
N GLN A 402 3.39 4.71 12.37
CA GLN A 402 4.79 5.10 12.12
C GLN A 402 4.92 6.59 11.81
N PHE A 403 3.83 7.30 11.64
CA PHE A 403 3.78 8.72 11.25
C PHE A 403 2.88 9.49 12.21
N PHE A 404 3.10 10.81 12.27
CA PHE A 404 2.11 11.70 12.86
C PHE A 404 0.87 11.71 11.98
N LEU A 405 -0.29 11.53 12.62
CA LEU A 405 -1.56 11.61 11.91
C LEU A 405 -1.78 13.04 11.40
N PRO A 406 -2.35 13.21 10.21
CA PRO A 406 -2.77 14.53 9.74
C PRO A 406 -3.74 15.19 10.73
N PRO A 407 -3.69 16.51 10.90
CA PRO A 407 -4.68 17.20 11.72
C PRO A 407 -6.08 17.04 11.10
N THR A 408 -7.08 16.96 11.96
CA THR A 408 -8.48 16.96 11.53
C THR A 408 -9.07 18.36 11.59
N PHE A 409 -10.01 18.62 10.70
CA PHE A 409 -10.64 19.91 10.56
C PHE A 409 -12.16 19.79 10.71
N ASN A 410 -12.81 20.82 11.25
CA ASN A 410 -14.28 20.90 11.23
C ASN A 410 -14.84 21.13 9.81
N LYS A 411 -14.00 21.51 8.84
CA LYS A 411 -14.31 21.60 7.42
C LYS A 411 -13.05 21.44 6.56
N ASN A 412 -13.07 20.49 5.64
CA ASN A 412 -11.93 20.17 4.77
C ASN A 412 -11.97 20.97 3.45
N GLY A 413 -11.86 22.31 3.54
CA GLY A 413 -11.84 23.18 2.36
C GLY A 413 -13.24 23.58 1.84
N GLY A 414 -13.25 24.31 0.72
CA GLY A 414 -14.44 24.84 0.08
C GLY A 414 -14.86 26.21 0.59
N VAL A 415 -16.02 26.71 0.09
CA VAL A 415 -16.56 28.01 0.47
C VAL A 415 -17.11 27.96 1.89
N VAL A 416 -16.80 28.96 2.67
CA VAL A 416 -17.30 29.15 4.03
C VAL A 416 -18.06 30.49 4.11
N GLU A 417 -18.98 30.59 5.05
CA GLU A 417 -19.70 31.84 5.31
C GLU A 417 -18.84 32.82 6.13
N GLU A 418 -19.12 34.09 6.03
CA GLU A 418 -18.45 35.12 6.82
C GLU A 418 -18.60 34.83 8.33
N GLY A 419 -17.47 34.86 9.04
CA GLY A 419 -17.43 34.53 10.47
C GLY A 419 -17.25 33.04 10.79
N PHE A 420 -17.08 32.17 9.76
CA PHE A 420 -16.76 30.77 10.01
C PHE A 420 -15.44 30.62 10.78
N GLN A 421 -15.46 29.85 11.85
CA GLN A 421 -14.28 29.53 12.64
C GLN A 421 -13.77 28.14 12.27
N LEU A 422 -12.58 28.09 11.69
CA LEU A 422 -11.86 26.84 11.44
C LEU A 422 -11.28 26.33 12.75
N THR A 423 -11.59 25.06 13.09
CA THR A 423 -10.92 24.35 14.17
C THR A 423 -10.02 23.25 13.58
N MET A 424 -8.84 23.12 14.14
CA MET A 424 -7.86 22.09 13.80
C MET A 424 -7.54 21.28 15.05
N ASN A 425 -7.59 19.96 14.97
CA ASN A 425 -7.26 19.08 16.08
C ASN A 425 -6.13 18.15 15.69
N SER A 426 -5.17 17.95 16.58
CA SER A 426 -4.11 16.95 16.48
C SER A 426 -4.01 16.24 17.83
N ASN A 427 -3.85 14.92 17.79
CA ASN A 427 -3.90 14.12 19.01
C ASN A 427 -2.69 14.30 19.94
N ASP A 428 -1.51 14.76 19.42
CA ASP A 428 -0.28 14.82 20.24
C ASP A 428 0.78 15.80 19.71
N ALA A 429 0.43 16.72 18.81
CA ALA A 429 1.42 17.61 18.19
C ALA A 429 0.91 19.03 17.99
N THR A 430 1.79 20.00 18.04
CA THR A 430 1.49 21.36 17.61
C THR A 430 1.22 21.37 16.11
N VAL A 431 0.04 21.84 15.72
CA VAL A 431 -0.31 22.08 14.31
C VAL A 431 0.31 23.40 13.86
N TYR A 432 0.94 23.41 12.71
CA TYR A 432 1.42 24.63 12.05
C TYR A 432 0.64 24.85 10.78
N TYR A 433 0.39 26.10 10.42
CA TYR A 433 -0.34 26.46 9.20
C TYR A 433 0.31 27.67 8.51
N MET A 434 -0.02 27.81 7.21
CA MET A 434 0.28 28.99 6.40
C MET A 434 -1.03 29.55 5.85
N THR A 435 -1.04 30.85 5.55
CA THR A 435 -2.22 31.53 4.98
C THR A 435 -2.05 31.89 3.51
N ASP A 436 -0.89 31.65 2.95
CA ASP A 436 -0.54 31.96 1.56
C ASP A 436 -0.58 30.73 0.62
N GLY A 437 -0.98 29.57 1.17
CA GLY A 437 -1.03 28.30 0.43
C GLY A 437 0.29 27.57 0.34
N SER A 438 1.37 28.07 0.95
CA SER A 438 2.64 27.34 1.04
C SER A 438 2.59 26.25 2.12
N ASP A 439 3.49 25.26 2.00
CA ASP A 439 3.59 24.18 2.99
C ASP A 439 4.21 24.72 4.30
N PRO A 440 3.56 24.49 5.45
CA PRO A 440 4.13 24.87 6.75
C PRO A 440 5.33 24.02 7.17
N ARG A 441 5.65 22.96 6.44
CA ARG A 441 6.81 22.09 6.68
C ARG A 441 8.02 22.55 5.85
N ALA A 442 9.20 22.60 6.45
CA ALA A 442 10.44 22.73 5.72
C ALA A 442 10.92 21.37 5.19
N PRO A 443 11.54 21.29 4.01
CA PRO A 443 12.20 20.09 3.56
C PRO A 443 13.17 19.55 4.62
N GLY A 444 13.03 18.29 5.02
CA GLY A 444 13.86 17.69 6.07
C GLY A 444 13.24 17.64 7.46
N GLY A 445 11.99 18.05 7.61
CA GLY A 445 11.21 17.78 8.82
C GLY A 445 11.30 18.88 9.90
N GLY A 446 11.34 20.11 9.52
CA GLY A 446 11.17 21.26 10.41
C GLY A 446 9.97 22.11 10.01
N THR A 447 9.74 23.21 10.69
CA THR A 447 8.77 24.22 10.30
C THR A 447 9.36 25.15 9.24
N ALA A 448 8.57 25.49 8.22
CA ALA A 448 8.93 26.49 7.22
C ALA A 448 9.02 27.90 7.84
N ILE A 449 9.82 28.75 7.21
CA ILE A 449 9.88 30.16 7.62
C ILE A 449 8.52 30.80 7.40
N GLY A 450 7.94 31.36 8.45
CA GLY A 450 6.60 31.98 8.42
C GLY A 450 5.46 31.04 8.83
N ALA A 451 5.75 29.76 9.09
CA ALA A 451 4.76 28.85 9.62
C ALA A 451 4.27 29.31 11.01
N ILE A 452 2.96 29.38 11.15
CA ILE A 452 2.27 29.90 12.34
C ILE A 452 1.83 28.69 13.18
N PRO A 453 2.21 28.60 14.46
CA PRO A 453 1.65 27.55 15.31
C PRO A 453 0.17 27.83 15.55
N PHE A 454 -0.64 26.83 15.37
CA PHE A 454 -2.03 26.87 15.81
C PHE A 454 -2.04 26.58 17.31
N ASP A 455 -2.01 27.65 18.06
CA ASP A 455 -2.16 27.60 19.51
C ASP A 455 -3.68 27.43 19.80
N VAL A 456 -4.12 26.21 19.92
CA VAL A 456 -5.22 25.92 20.85
C VAL A 456 -4.58 26.21 22.20
N GLY A 457 -4.59 27.48 22.61
CA GLY A 457 -4.16 27.85 23.96
C GLY A 457 -4.73 26.81 24.93
N PRO A 458 -4.07 26.52 26.04
CA PRO A 458 -4.56 25.48 26.93
C PRO A 458 -6.06 25.67 27.02
N ILE A 459 -6.81 24.64 26.64
CA ILE A 459 -8.24 24.61 26.96
C ILE A 459 -8.19 24.51 28.47
N ASP A 460 -8.10 25.68 29.12
CA ASP A 460 -8.38 25.78 30.53
C ASP A 460 -9.87 25.43 30.65
N GLU A 461 -10.13 24.13 30.65
CA GLU A 461 -11.40 23.62 31.09
C GLU A 461 -11.45 23.95 32.58
N VAL A 462 -12.15 25.01 32.89
CA VAL A 462 -12.36 25.40 34.27
C VAL A 462 -13.28 24.35 34.89
N LEU A 463 -12.65 23.26 35.36
CA LEU A 463 -13.36 22.17 36.05
C LEU A 463 -14.09 22.71 37.29
N LEU A 464 -13.52 23.73 37.95
CA LEU A 464 -14.11 24.42 39.08
C LEU A 464 -13.75 25.91 38.98
N ALA A 465 -14.73 26.74 38.76
CA ALA A 465 -14.53 28.18 38.75
C ALA A 465 -14.08 28.69 40.14
N ALA A 466 -13.23 29.72 40.15
CA ALA A 466 -12.96 30.43 41.37
C ALA A 466 -14.31 30.87 41.96
N ASP A 467 -14.49 30.78 43.26
CA ASP A 467 -15.74 31.08 43.96
C ASP A 467 -16.91 30.11 43.67
N SER A 468 -16.68 28.93 43.08
CA SER A 468 -17.71 27.89 43.00
C SER A 468 -18.15 27.46 44.39
N SER A 469 -19.45 27.24 44.58
CA SER A 469 -19.98 26.67 45.83
C SER A 469 -19.45 25.25 45.98
N CYS A 470 -19.09 24.90 47.21
CA CYS A 470 -18.63 23.58 47.57
C CYS A 470 -19.14 23.17 48.95
N GLN A 471 -19.22 21.88 49.18
CA GLN A 471 -19.40 21.33 50.51
C GLN A 471 -18.04 20.93 51.06
N TYR A 472 -17.79 21.18 52.33
CA TYR A 472 -16.55 20.77 52.93
C TYR A 472 -16.77 20.15 54.31
N PHE A 473 -15.91 19.22 54.68
CA PHE A 473 -15.90 18.59 55.99
C PHE A 473 -14.47 18.47 56.50
N VAL A 474 -14.29 18.75 57.75
CA VAL A 474 -13.00 18.58 58.45
C VAL A 474 -13.09 17.31 59.27
N PRO A 475 -12.51 16.20 58.82
CA PRO A 475 -12.60 14.92 59.54
C PRO A 475 -11.80 14.98 60.83
N LEU A 476 -12.43 14.57 61.94
CA LEU A 476 -11.80 14.44 63.27
C LEU A 476 -11.22 13.02 63.49
N ASP A 477 -11.59 12.10 62.65
CA ASP A 477 -11.17 10.71 62.68
C ASP A 477 -11.19 10.10 61.27
N ALA A 478 -10.94 8.80 61.15
CA ALA A 478 -10.92 8.06 59.90
C ALA A 478 -12.30 7.48 59.49
N SER A 479 -13.40 7.98 60.03
CA SER A 479 -14.75 7.40 59.80
C SER A 479 -15.21 7.45 58.32
N LEU A 480 -14.78 8.44 57.57
CA LEU A 480 -15.11 8.58 56.16
C LEU A 480 -14.34 7.59 55.24
N GLN A 481 -13.16 7.17 55.66
CA GLN A 481 -12.28 6.27 54.88
C GLN A 481 -12.23 6.62 53.39
N THR A 482 -12.73 5.70 52.55
CA THR A 482 -12.77 5.85 51.09
C THR A 482 -14.19 6.03 50.51
N THR A 483 -15.16 6.32 51.35
CA THR A 483 -16.57 6.42 50.91
C THR A 483 -16.93 7.82 50.39
N TRP A 484 -16.25 8.86 50.86
CA TRP A 484 -16.57 10.26 50.59
C TRP A 484 -16.39 10.67 49.10
N PHE A 485 -15.66 9.94 48.29
CA PHE A 485 -15.46 10.21 46.86
C PHE A 485 -16.33 9.34 45.95
N LEU A 486 -17.22 8.53 46.48
CA LEU A 486 -18.13 7.74 45.70
C LEU A 486 -19.29 8.63 45.17
N PRO A 487 -19.77 8.44 43.92
CA PRO A 487 -20.82 9.28 43.34
C PRO A 487 -22.12 9.30 44.12
N GLU A 488 -22.41 8.27 44.91
CA GLU A 488 -23.60 8.10 45.74
C GLU A 488 -23.42 8.59 47.15
N PHE A 489 -22.28 9.21 47.50
CA PHE A 489 -22.06 9.75 48.84
C PHE A 489 -22.87 11.00 49.07
N GLU A 490 -23.67 11.03 50.16
CA GLU A 490 -24.48 12.16 50.60
C GLU A 490 -23.66 13.11 51.46
N ASP A 491 -23.44 14.32 50.99
CA ASP A 491 -22.68 15.38 51.67
C ASP A 491 -23.56 16.52 52.25
N THR A 492 -24.87 16.28 52.33
CA THR A 492 -25.87 17.26 52.79
C THR A 492 -25.60 17.84 54.18
N ASP A 493 -24.96 17.12 55.03
CA ASP A 493 -24.57 17.50 56.41
C ASP A 493 -23.22 18.23 56.47
N TRP A 494 -22.55 18.40 55.36
CA TRP A 494 -21.26 19.07 55.29
C TRP A 494 -21.43 20.60 55.34
N PHE A 495 -20.40 21.33 55.72
CA PHE A 495 -20.42 22.78 55.74
C PHE A 495 -20.39 23.31 54.31
N SER A 496 -21.20 24.34 54.02
CA SER A 496 -21.16 25.03 52.72
C SER A 496 -20.10 26.12 52.74
N GLY A 497 -19.40 26.25 51.61
CA GLY A 497 -18.40 27.27 51.36
C GLY A 497 -18.26 27.59 49.88
N THR A 498 -17.25 28.36 49.55
CA THR A 498 -16.81 28.61 48.17
C THR A 498 -15.40 28.11 47.98
N SER A 499 -15.04 27.75 46.77
CA SER A 499 -13.70 27.25 46.42
C SER A 499 -12.62 28.24 46.86
N GLY A 500 -11.44 27.73 47.22
CA GLY A 500 -10.44 28.51 47.94
C GLY A 500 -10.54 28.27 49.46
N LEU A 501 -10.86 27.04 49.85
CA LEU A 501 -10.90 26.59 51.25
C LEU A 501 -9.53 26.59 51.87
N GLY A 502 -9.37 27.16 53.04
CA GLY A 502 -8.10 27.13 53.73
C GLY A 502 -8.06 28.02 54.95
N PHE A 503 -6.95 28.06 55.62
CA PHE A 503 -6.64 29.09 56.63
C PHE A 503 -5.13 29.40 56.60
N GLU A 504 -4.79 30.62 56.93
CA GLU A 504 -3.43 31.06 57.05
C GLU A 504 -3.25 32.01 58.23
N SER A 505 -2.02 32.23 58.67
CA SER A 505 -1.69 33.25 59.63
C SER A 505 -1.96 34.64 59.09
N LEU A 506 -2.26 35.58 59.98
CA LEU A 506 -2.49 36.99 59.60
C LEU A 506 -1.31 37.48 58.72
N ASN A 507 -1.65 37.99 57.51
CA ASN A 507 -0.72 38.48 56.50
C ASN A 507 0.10 37.41 55.72
N GLY A 508 -0.29 36.14 55.71
CA GLY A 508 0.33 35.13 54.89
C GLY A 508 0.04 35.30 53.37
N PRO A 509 0.90 34.79 52.51
CA PRO A 509 0.82 35.01 51.04
C PRO A 509 -0.41 34.39 50.39
N LEU A 510 -1.05 33.42 51.03
CA LEU A 510 -2.24 32.74 50.49
C LEU A 510 -3.57 33.36 50.90
N ASN A 511 -3.57 34.37 51.80
CA ASN A 511 -4.83 34.98 52.26
C ASN A 511 -5.72 35.55 51.14
N SER A 512 -5.14 36.03 50.07
CA SER A 512 -5.89 36.53 48.89
C SER A 512 -6.59 35.44 48.09
N HIS A 513 -6.25 34.15 48.32
CA HIS A 513 -6.82 33.00 47.62
C HIS A 513 -7.77 32.18 48.50
N ILE A 514 -7.93 32.58 49.78
CA ILE A 514 -8.82 31.93 50.74
C ILE A 514 -10.13 32.69 50.76
N THR A 515 -11.16 32.14 50.17
CA THR A 515 -12.51 32.69 50.14
C THR A 515 -13.37 32.09 51.28
N THR A 516 -13.11 30.86 51.65
CA THR A 516 -13.73 30.19 52.83
C THR A 516 -12.68 29.89 53.85
N ASN A 517 -12.67 30.62 54.96
CA ASN A 517 -11.70 30.42 56.06
C ASN A 517 -12.21 29.36 57.04
N ILE A 518 -11.53 28.23 57.05
CA ILE A 518 -11.92 27.06 57.89
C ILE A 518 -11.20 27.00 59.26
N LYS A 519 -10.52 28.07 59.66
CA LYS A 519 -9.74 28.13 60.89
C LYS A 519 -10.58 27.83 62.12
N THR A 520 -11.77 28.36 62.20
CA THR A 520 -12.68 28.17 63.32
C THR A 520 -13.27 26.77 63.37
N THR A 521 -13.30 26.08 62.25
CA THR A 521 -13.77 24.68 62.14
C THR A 521 -12.68 23.69 62.56
N ILE A 522 -11.42 24.00 62.20
CA ILE A 522 -10.27 23.13 62.51
C ILE A 522 -9.73 23.33 63.94
N MET A 523 -9.79 24.58 64.44
CA MET A 523 -9.23 24.96 65.73
C MET A 523 -10.28 25.70 66.58
N PRO A 524 -11.34 25.06 67.02
CA PRO A 524 -12.37 25.71 67.82
C PRO A 524 -11.91 26.24 69.19
N SER A 525 -10.69 25.88 69.62
CA SER A 525 -10.14 26.23 70.96
C SER A 525 -8.83 27.00 70.92
N ALA A 526 -8.38 27.48 69.75
CA ALA A 526 -7.17 28.31 69.68
C ALA A 526 -7.56 29.81 69.80
N THR A 527 -7.88 30.26 71.02
CA THR A 527 -7.92 31.67 71.40
C THR A 527 -6.56 32.10 71.92
#